data_7936c75238689437192919cff0f69a3c
#
_entry.id   7936c75238689437192919cff0f69a3c
#
_cell.length_a   1.000
_cell.length_b   1.000
_cell.length_c   1.000
_cell.angle_alpha   90.00
_cell.angle_beta   90.00
_cell.angle_gamma   90.00
#
_symmetry.space_group_name_H-M   'P 1'
#
loop_
_entity.id
_entity.type
_entity.pdbx_description
1 polymer ?
#
loop_
_entity_poly.entity_id
_entity_poly.type
_entity_poly.pdbx_seq_one_letter_code
_entity_poly.pdbx_strand_id
1 'polypeptide(L)'
;MTDNVFITGGSRGIGAAAVLAFARAGYNVAFTYNSNPDAADAVRRQAEEINPGGLYLAIRADAGDPAQVRAAVVRAEQELGSLQVLVCNAGIAQVKLFTDTTDEDWRRMMAVDLDGAFYACRAVLPGMIHRKYGRILLVSSMWGQTGGSCEVAYSAAKAGLIGLGKALAKEEGPSGITVNV
;
A
#
# COMPACT_ATOMS: atom_id res chain seq x y z
N MET A 1 1.12 -11.85 21.00
CA MET A 1 1.82 -10.70 20.36
C MET A 1 0.80 -10.06 19.45
N THR A 2 0.74 -8.75 19.42
CA THR A 2 -0.15 -8.01 18.50
C THR A 2 0.49 -7.98 17.13
N ASP A 3 -0.25 -8.31 16.06
CA ASP A 3 0.24 -8.26 14.70
C ASP A 3 0.28 -6.82 14.19
N ASN A 4 1.24 -6.51 13.32
CA ASN A 4 1.48 -5.17 12.77
C ASN A 4 1.18 -5.15 11.27
N VAL A 5 0.52 -4.09 10.82
CA VAL A 5 0.23 -3.86 9.40
C VAL A 5 0.82 -2.54 8.92
N PHE A 6 1.36 -2.56 7.70
CA PHE A 6 1.76 -1.37 6.97
C PHE A 6 0.83 -1.13 5.77
N ILE A 7 0.26 0.06 5.68
CA ILE A 7 -0.73 0.42 4.64
C ILE A 7 -0.23 1.64 3.87
N THR A 8 -0.10 1.54 2.56
CA THR A 8 0.20 2.74 1.74
C THR A 8 -1.08 3.50 1.42
N GLY A 9 -1.05 4.84 1.56
CA GLY A 9 -2.19 5.70 1.24
C GLY A 9 -3.37 5.58 2.20
N GLY A 10 -3.10 5.57 3.53
CA GLY A 10 -4.10 5.34 4.58
C GLY A 10 -4.91 6.55 5.03
N SER A 11 -4.73 7.75 4.45
CA SER A 11 -5.36 8.97 4.95
C SER A 11 -6.79 9.23 4.44
N ARG A 12 -7.29 8.46 3.46
CA ARG A 12 -8.62 8.63 2.87
C ARG A 12 -9.14 7.35 2.20
N GLY A 13 -10.43 7.33 1.87
CA GLY A 13 -11.06 6.30 1.04
C GLY A 13 -10.84 4.88 1.57
N ILE A 14 -10.52 3.95 0.68
CA ILE A 14 -10.29 2.53 0.99
C ILE A 14 -9.16 2.36 2.00
N GLY A 15 -8.07 3.13 1.85
CA GLY A 15 -6.93 3.05 2.78
C GLY A 15 -7.30 3.45 4.20
N ALA A 16 -8.06 4.53 4.40
CA ALA A 16 -8.55 4.93 5.73
C ALA A 16 -9.48 3.87 6.32
N ALA A 17 -10.40 3.34 5.51
CA ALA A 17 -11.29 2.26 5.95
C ALA A 17 -10.49 1.01 6.37
N ALA A 18 -9.43 0.67 5.64
CA ALA A 18 -8.53 -0.43 6.00
C ALA A 18 -7.80 -0.17 7.32
N VAL A 19 -7.25 1.05 7.54
CA VAL A 19 -6.63 1.43 8.82
C VAL A 19 -7.58 1.18 9.98
N LEU A 20 -8.82 1.66 9.88
CA LEU A 20 -9.83 1.49 10.93
C LEU A 20 -10.28 0.03 11.10
N ALA A 21 -10.34 -0.73 10.02
CA ALA A 21 -10.68 -2.16 10.08
C ALA A 21 -9.59 -2.97 10.80
N PHE A 22 -8.32 -2.72 10.51
CA PHE A 22 -7.21 -3.36 11.20
C PHE A 22 -7.14 -2.93 12.68
N ALA A 23 -7.42 -1.66 13.00
CA ALA A 23 -7.51 -1.20 14.38
C ALA A 23 -8.61 -1.96 15.17
N ARG A 24 -9.81 -2.14 14.58
CA ARG A 24 -10.88 -2.94 15.17
C ARG A 24 -10.49 -4.41 15.38
N ALA A 25 -9.65 -4.94 14.50
CA ALA A 25 -9.15 -6.31 14.62
C ALA A 25 -7.98 -6.45 15.61
N GLY A 26 -7.58 -5.36 16.27
CA GLY A 26 -6.54 -5.38 17.30
C GLY A 26 -5.11 -5.25 16.78
N TYR A 27 -4.92 -4.88 15.52
CA TYR A 27 -3.58 -4.66 14.95
C TYR A 27 -2.99 -3.31 15.35
N ASN A 28 -1.66 -3.24 15.45
CA ASN A 28 -0.94 -1.98 15.32
C ASN A 28 -0.86 -1.60 13.83
N VAL A 29 -1.02 -0.33 13.52
CA VAL A 29 -1.09 0.13 12.12
C VAL A 29 -0.13 1.27 11.87
N ALA A 30 0.81 1.10 10.94
CA ALA A 30 1.51 2.20 10.30
C ALA A 30 0.91 2.43 8.92
N PHE A 31 0.67 3.68 8.55
CA PHE A 31 0.17 4.00 7.22
C PHE A 31 0.82 5.25 6.65
N THR A 32 0.94 5.30 5.32
CA THR A 32 1.49 6.48 4.66
C THR A 32 0.40 7.42 4.16
N TYR A 33 0.77 8.70 4.04
CA TYR A 33 0.01 9.74 3.34
C TYR A 33 0.98 10.64 2.57
N ASN A 34 0.51 11.30 1.51
CA ASN A 34 1.36 12.19 0.71
C ASN A 34 1.22 13.67 1.13
N SER A 35 0.03 14.25 0.97
CA SER A 35 -0.14 15.71 0.98
C SER A 35 -1.06 16.27 2.06
N ASN A 36 -1.87 15.45 2.72
CA ASN A 36 -2.85 15.94 3.70
C ASN A 36 -2.58 15.37 5.10
N PRO A 37 -1.78 16.08 5.94
CA PRO A 37 -1.46 15.64 7.29
C PRO A 37 -2.68 15.64 8.22
N ASP A 38 -3.61 16.60 8.05
CA ASP A 38 -4.79 16.70 8.92
C ASP A 38 -5.73 15.50 8.73
N ALA A 39 -5.94 15.08 7.48
CA ALA A 39 -6.71 13.88 7.18
C ALA A 39 -6.04 12.61 7.74
N ALA A 40 -4.72 12.52 7.66
CA ALA A 40 -3.96 11.41 8.22
C ALA A 40 -4.06 11.38 9.75
N ASP A 41 -3.93 12.52 10.41
CA ASP A 41 -4.06 12.63 11.87
C ASP A 41 -5.49 12.31 12.34
N ALA A 42 -6.50 12.72 11.60
CA ALA A 42 -7.89 12.36 11.88
C ALA A 42 -8.12 10.83 11.84
N VAL A 43 -7.58 10.13 10.83
CA VAL A 43 -7.66 8.67 10.76
C VAL A 43 -6.89 8.00 11.90
N ARG A 44 -5.71 8.51 12.25
CA ARG A 44 -4.91 8.01 13.37
C ARG A 44 -5.68 8.11 14.69
N ARG A 45 -6.28 9.29 14.98
CA ARG A 45 -7.09 9.48 16.21
C ARG A 45 -8.29 8.54 16.25
N GLN A 46 -9.02 8.39 15.14
CA GLN A 46 -10.13 7.44 15.07
C GLN A 46 -9.69 6.00 15.35
N ALA A 47 -8.51 5.60 14.85
CA ALA A 47 -7.96 4.27 15.15
C ALA A 47 -7.63 4.11 16.64
N GLU A 48 -7.08 5.15 17.29
CA GLU A 48 -6.81 5.19 18.74
C GLU A 48 -8.11 5.12 19.58
N GLU A 49 -9.18 5.80 19.14
CA GLU A 49 -10.49 5.71 19.78
C GLU A 49 -11.10 4.31 19.66
N ILE A 50 -10.91 3.64 18.52
CA ILE A 50 -11.40 2.29 18.27
C ILE A 50 -10.68 1.24 19.13
N ASN A 51 -9.36 1.36 19.24
CA ASN A 51 -8.53 0.45 20.04
C ASN A 51 -7.43 1.26 20.75
N PRO A 52 -7.72 1.77 21.97
CA PRO A 52 -6.78 2.62 22.72
C PRO A 52 -5.48 1.93 23.13
N GLY A 53 -5.41 0.60 23.07
CA GLY A 53 -4.20 -0.17 23.38
C GLY A 53 -3.29 -0.41 22.20
N GLY A 54 -3.68 -0.02 20.98
CA GLY A 54 -2.91 -0.17 19.76
C GLY A 54 -1.94 0.98 19.50
N LEU A 55 -0.97 0.74 18.62
CA LEU A 55 -0.03 1.75 18.13
C LEU A 55 -0.41 2.16 16.70
N TYR A 56 -0.55 3.47 16.45
CA TYR A 56 -0.98 4.01 15.17
C TYR A 56 -0.06 5.11 14.69
N LEU A 57 0.58 4.91 13.52
CA LEU A 57 1.58 5.80 12.96
C LEU A 57 1.13 6.32 11.61
N ALA A 58 1.01 7.64 11.47
CA ALA A 58 0.86 8.31 10.18
C ALA A 58 2.24 8.80 9.70
N ILE A 59 2.70 8.33 8.55
CA ILE A 59 4.03 8.61 8.02
C ILE A 59 3.88 9.31 6.68
N ARG A 60 4.46 10.49 6.52
CA ARG A 60 4.46 11.17 5.23
C ARG A 60 5.41 10.46 4.27
N ALA A 61 4.90 10.01 3.12
CA ALA A 61 5.70 9.43 2.04
C ALA A 61 4.94 9.50 0.72
N ASP A 62 5.62 9.91 -0.35
CA ASP A 62 5.14 9.75 -1.72
C ASP A 62 5.35 8.29 -2.13
N ALA A 63 4.27 7.61 -2.52
CA ALA A 63 4.32 6.21 -2.94
C ALA A 63 5.17 6.01 -4.22
N GLY A 64 5.30 7.05 -5.07
CA GLY A 64 6.14 6.99 -6.27
C GLY A 64 7.63 7.23 -6.01
N ASP A 65 8.04 7.49 -4.76
CA ASP A 65 9.43 7.71 -4.38
C ASP A 65 10.00 6.50 -3.62
N PRO A 66 10.95 5.74 -4.21
CA PRO A 66 11.49 4.53 -3.59
C PRO A 66 12.23 4.79 -2.27
N ALA A 67 12.85 5.96 -2.11
CA ALA A 67 13.58 6.30 -0.90
C ALA A 67 12.59 6.60 0.25
N GLN A 68 11.52 7.35 -0.03
CA GLN A 68 10.49 7.66 0.96
C GLN A 68 9.71 6.43 1.38
N VAL A 69 9.32 5.55 0.43
CA VAL A 69 8.64 4.29 0.75
C VAL A 69 9.51 3.41 1.65
N ARG A 70 10.77 3.23 1.30
CA ARG A 70 11.71 2.44 2.12
C ARG A 70 11.89 3.05 3.51
N ALA A 71 12.08 4.36 3.62
CA ALA A 71 12.22 5.04 4.90
C ALA A 71 10.97 4.89 5.77
N ALA A 72 9.77 4.94 5.16
CA ALA A 72 8.52 4.73 5.87
C ALA A 72 8.38 3.30 6.41
N VAL A 73 8.76 2.27 5.64
CA VAL A 73 8.77 0.88 6.11
C VAL A 73 9.76 0.71 7.27
N VAL A 74 10.99 1.20 7.13
CA VAL A 74 12.01 1.13 8.20
C VAL A 74 11.51 1.79 9.48
N ARG A 75 10.91 2.99 9.37
CA ARG A 75 10.33 3.67 10.53
C ARG A 75 9.20 2.85 11.17
N ALA A 76 8.32 2.28 10.37
CA ALA A 76 7.24 1.42 10.88
C ALA A 76 7.80 0.20 11.64
N GLU A 77 8.84 -0.45 11.12
CA GLU A 77 9.49 -1.57 11.80
C GLU A 77 10.22 -1.17 13.09
N GLN A 78 10.80 0.02 13.14
CA GLN A 78 11.44 0.55 14.35
C GLN A 78 10.44 0.83 15.48
N GLU A 79 9.25 1.34 15.14
CA GLU A 79 8.25 1.74 16.12
C GLU A 79 7.25 0.64 16.47
N LEU A 80 6.87 -0.22 15.53
CA LEU A 80 5.90 -1.29 15.76
C LEU A 80 6.55 -2.67 15.94
N GLY A 81 7.77 -2.84 15.49
CA GLY A 81 8.39 -4.17 15.33
C GLY A 81 8.09 -4.77 13.96
N SER A 82 8.22 -6.08 13.87
CA SER A 82 8.03 -6.83 12.61
C SER A 82 6.66 -6.58 11.98
N LEU A 83 6.62 -6.40 10.67
CA LEU A 83 5.39 -6.22 9.90
C LEU A 83 4.88 -7.57 9.36
N GLN A 84 3.70 -7.99 9.79
CA GLN A 84 3.05 -9.24 9.37
C GLN A 84 2.21 -9.04 8.12
N VAL A 85 1.64 -7.84 7.94
CA VAL A 85 0.74 -7.53 6.82
C VAL A 85 1.22 -6.28 6.09
N LEU A 86 1.18 -6.33 4.76
CA LEU A 86 1.36 -5.18 3.88
C LEU A 86 0.09 -4.99 3.04
N VAL A 87 -0.43 -3.76 3.00
CA VAL A 87 -1.52 -3.35 2.10
C VAL A 87 -1.00 -2.26 1.18
N CYS A 88 -0.79 -2.58 -0.09
CA CYS A 88 -0.47 -1.62 -1.14
C CYS A 88 -1.77 -1.04 -1.71
N ASN A 89 -2.20 0.10 -1.15
CA ASN A 89 -3.44 0.76 -1.51
C ASN A 89 -3.21 2.14 -2.16
N ALA A 90 -2.06 2.79 -1.92
CA ALA A 90 -1.78 4.09 -2.52
C ALA A 90 -1.99 4.06 -4.04
N GLY A 91 -2.68 5.05 -4.53
CA GLY A 91 -2.97 5.19 -5.96
C GLY A 91 -3.55 6.56 -6.29
N ILE A 92 -3.41 6.93 -7.54
CA ILE A 92 -4.02 8.10 -8.16
C ILE A 92 -4.87 7.64 -9.34
N ALA A 93 -5.79 8.48 -9.77
CA ALA A 93 -6.58 8.25 -10.97
C ALA A 93 -6.64 9.52 -11.79
N GLN A 94 -6.69 9.39 -13.10
CA GLN A 94 -6.81 10.49 -14.02
C GLN A 94 -7.70 10.08 -15.18
N VAL A 95 -8.76 10.84 -15.42
CA VAL A 95 -9.62 10.68 -16.60
C VAL A 95 -9.11 11.63 -17.67
N LYS A 96 -8.52 11.08 -18.74
CA LYS A 96 -7.89 11.85 -19.82
C LYS A 96 -7.87 11.03 -21.11
N LEU A 97 -8.13 11.65 -22.25
CA LEU A 97 -7.98 10.98 -23.55
C LEU A 97 -6.54 10.52 -23.74
N PHE A 98 -6.37 9.39 -24.39
CA PHE A 98 -5.02 8.83 -24.62
C PHE A 98 -4.12 9.78 -25.42
N THR A 99 -4.69 10.46 -26.43
CA THR A 99 -3.97 11.46 -27.25
C THR A 99 -3.49 12.67 -26.46
N ASP A 100 -4.14 12.98 -25.33
CA ASP A 100 -3.82 14.12 -24.46
C ASP A 100 -2.95 13.72 -23.27
N THR A 101 -2.79 12.40 -23.03
CA THR A 101 -1.95 11.88 -21.96
C THR A 101 -0.49 12.16 -22.25
N THR A 102 0.17 12.94 -21.40
CA THR A 102 1.59 13.25 -21.55
C THR A 102 2.46 12.12 -21.02
N ASP A 103 3.73 12.09 -21.43
CA ASP A 103 4.72 11.18 -20.86
C ASP A 103 4.84 11.34 -19.33
N GLU A 104 4.62 12.54 -18.82
CA GLU A 104 4.70 12.86 -17.41
C GLU A 104 3.51 12.30 -16.63
N ASP A 105 2.30 12.42 -17.18
CA ASP A 105 1.09 11.78 -16.66
C ASP A 105 1.30 10.26 -16.56
N TRP A 106 1.79 9.65 -17.63
CA TRP A 106 2.09 8.23 -17.70
C TRP A 106 3.11 7.81 -16.62
N ARG A 107 4.27 8.49 -16.59
CA ARG A 107 5.33 8.16 -15.61
C ARG A 107 4.84 8.32 -14.18
N ARG A 108 4.07 9.38 -13.88
CA ARG A 108 3.53 9.61 -12.54
C ARG A 108 2.53 8.52 -12.14
N MET A 109 1.65 8.12 -13.05
CA MET A 109 0.68 7.03 -12.82
C MET A 109 1.40 5.72 -12.54
N MET A 110 2.36 5.33 -13.37
CA MET A 110 3.14 4.11 -13.18
C MET A 110 3.93 4.15 -11.87
N ALA A 111 4.60 5.26 -11.57
CA ALA A 111 5.39 5.42 -10.35
C ALA A 111 4.55 5.23 -9.08
N VAL A 112 3.33 5.80 -9.02
CA VAL A 112 2.49 5.71 -7.83
C VAL A 112 1.74 4.39 -7.76
N ASP A 113 1.07 3.99 -8.86
CA ASP A 113 0.08 2.92 -8.84
C ASP A 113 0.67 1.52 -9.09
N LEU A 114 1.91 1.43 -9.60
CA LEU A 114 2.61 0.17 -9.80
C LEU A 114 3.94 0.10 -9.06
N ASP A 115 4.86 1.04 -9.35
CA ASP A 115 6.19 1.00 -8.77
C ASP A 115 6.16 1.16 -7.24
N GLY A 116 5.23 1.96 -6.71
CA GLY A 116 5.03 2.13 -5.28
C GLY A 116 4.74 0.81 -4.55
N ALA A 117 3.93 -0.06 -5.16
CA ALA A 117 3.67 -1.39 -4.60
C ALA A 117 4.91 -2.28 -4.67
N PHE A 118 5.66 -2.24 -5.78
CA PHE A 118 6.95 -2.94 -5.90
C PHE A 118 7.94 -2.47 -4.83
N TYR A 119 8.05 -1.15 -4.58
CA TYR A 119 8.96 -0.62 -3.55
C TYR A 119 8.58 -1.09 -2.15
N ALA A 120 7.28 -1.07 -1.82
CA ALA A 120 6.78 -1.51 -0.52
C ALA A 120 6.99 -3.02 -0.33
N CYS A 121 6.63 -3.85 -1.31
CA CYS A 121 6.86 -5.29 -1.27
C CYS A 121 8.35 -5.61 -1.06
N ARG A 122 9.23 -5.02 -1.87
CA ARG A 122 10.68 -5.22 -1.77
C ARG A 122 11.25 -4.81 -0.42
N ALA A 123 10.65 -3.81 0.23
CA ALA A 123 11.12 -3.35 1.54
C ALA A 123 10.72 -4.30 2.68
N VAL A 124 9.50 -4.87 2.67
CA VAL A 124 9.02 -5.75 3.76
C VAL A 124 9.40 -7.21 3.60
N LEU A 125 9.59 -7.69 2.37
CA LEU A 125 9.83 -9.10 2.06
C LEU A 125 11.01 -9.73 2.80
N PRO A 126 12.20 -9.11 2.94
CA PRO A 126 13.30 -9.72 3.66
C PRO A 126 12.93 -10.13 5.09
N GLY A 127 12.19 -9.27 5.79
CA GLY A 127 11.69 -9.56 7.14
C GLY A 127 10.64 -10.68 7.16
N MET A 128 9.71 -10.67 6.20
CA MET A 128 8.67 -11.70 6.08
C MET A 128 9.27 -13.07 5.74
N ILE A 129 10.22 -13.14 4.80
CA ILE A 129 10.93 -14.37 4.40
C ILE A 129 11.69 -14.95 5.60
N HIS A 130 12.40 -14.11 6.35
CA HIS A 130 13.15 -14.56 7.53
C HIS A 130 12.23 -15.22 8.58
N ARG A 131 11.03 -14.67 8.77
CA ARG A 131 10.03 -15.21 9.72
C ARG A 131 9.17 -16.33 9.14
N LYS A 132 9.27 -16.61 7.83
CA LYS A 132 8.41 -17.54 7.09
C LYS A 132 6.91 -17.24 7.26
N TYR A 133 6.58 -15.98 7.35
CA TYR A 133 5.21 -15.49 7.50
C TYR A 133 5.05 -14.08 6.96
N GLY A 134 4.04 -13.87 6.13
CA GLY A 134 3.64 -12.56 5.61
C GLY A 134 2.32 -12.63 4.85
N ARG A 135 1.61 -11.51 4.83
CA ARG A 135 0.37 -11.31 4.08
C ARG A 135 0.46 -10.03 3.29
N ILE A 136 0.41 -10.12 1.98
CA ILE A 136 0.49 -8.96 1.08
C ILE A 136 -0.82 -8.84 0.33
N LEU A 137 -1.41 -7.65 0.37
CA LEU A 137 -2.63 -7.29 -0.33
C LEU A 137 -2.32 -6.13 -1.30
N LEU A 138 -2.57 -6.34 -2.59
CA LEU A 138 -2.40 -5.33 -3.63
C LEU A 138 -3.77 -4.85 -4.09
N VAL A 139 -4.09 -3.58 -3.87
CA VAL A 139 -5.38 -3.01 -4.28
C VAL A 139 -5.33 -2.62 -5.74
N SER A 140 -5.83 -3.52 -6.60
CA SER A 140 -5.98 -3.30 -8.04
C SER A 140 -7.34 -2.63 -8.36
N SER A 141 -7.87 -2.87 -9.53
CA SER A 141 -9.13 -2.30 -10.03
C SER A 141 -9.75 -3.25 -11.06
N MET A 142 -11.07 -3.13 -11.24
CA MET A 142 -11.74 -3.75 -12.38
C MET A 142 -11.11 -3.29 -13.71
N TRP A 143 -10.63 -2.04 -13.80
CA TRP A 143 -9.92 -1.55 -14.99
C TRP A 143 -8.59 -2.23 -15.24
N GLY A 144 -7.98 -2.84 -14.26
CA GLY A 144 -6.82 -3.73 -14.45
C GLY A 144 -7.17 -5.05 -15.15
N GLN A 145 -8.44 -5.44 -15.18
CA GLN A 145 -8.93 -6.64 -15.86
C GLN A 145 -9.52 -6.33 -17.23
N THR A 146 -10.33 -5.27 -17.31
CA THR A 146 -11.14 -4.98 -18.51
C THR A 146 -10.68 -3.75 -19.30
N GLY A 147 -9.85 -2.90 -18.70
CA GLY A 147 -9.53 -1.58 -19.22
C GLY A 147 -10.67 -0.57 -19.04
N GLY A 148 -10.34 0.72 -18.85
CA GLY A 148 -11.27 1.82 -18.76
C GLY A 148 -11.01 2.85 -19.86
N SER A 149 -12.08 3.30 -20.56
CA SER A 149 -11.97 4.42 -21.50
C SER A 149 -11.52 5.67 -20.78
N CYS A 150 -10.62 6.46 -21.37
CA CYS A 150 -10.00 7.64 -20.79
C CYS A 150 -9.15 7.38 -19.52
N GLU A 151 -8.91 6.12 -19.16
CA GLU A 151 -8.11 5.71 -18.00
C GLU A 151 -7.00 4.71 -18.40
N VAL A 152 -6.37 4.91 -19.56
CA VAL A 152 -5.42 3.94 -20.14
C VAL A 152 -4.20 3.73 -19.24
N ALA A 153 -3.59 4.81 -18.74
CA ALA A 153 -2.43 4.71 -17.85
C ALA A 153 -2.77 4.00 -16.51
N TYR A 154 -3.93 4.35 -15.93
CA TYR A 154 -4.43 3.72 -14.71
C TYR A 154 -4.72 2.22 -14.93
N SER A 155 -5.40 1.89 -16.03
CA SER A 155 -5.68 0.50 -16.40
C SER A 155 -4.40 -0.32 -16.58
N ALA A 156 -3.40 0.23 -17.23
CA ALA A 156 -2.09 -0.41 -17.43
C ALA A 156 -1.39 -0.66 -16.09
N ALA A 157 -1.34 0.34 -15.19
CA ALA A 157 -0.74 0.21 -13.88
C ALA A 157 -1.46 -0.86 -13.02
N LYS A 158 -2.81 -0.85 -13.02
CA LYS A 158 -3.61 -1.82 -12.25
C LYS A 158 -3.55 -3.23 -12.84
N ALA A 159 -3.41 -3.40 -14.15
CA ALA A 159 -3.10 -4.68 -14.79
C ALA A 159 -1.69 -5.17 -14.40
N GLY A 160 -0.72 -4.27 -14.34
CA GLY A 160 0.63 -4.55 -13.87
C GLY A 160 0.65 -5.09 -12.42
N LEU A 161 -0.18 -4.53 -11.53
CA LEU A 161 -0.33 -5.04 -10.16
C LEU A 161 -0.84 -6.48 -10.12
N ILE A 162 -1.78 -6.85 -11.00
CA ILE A 162 -2.27 -8.23 -11.09
C ILE A 162 -1.15 -9.18 -11.50
N GLY A 163 -0.33 -8.78 -12.49
CA GLY A 163 0.85 -9.53 -12.92
C GLY A 163 1.88 -9.68 -11.81
N LEU A 164 2.22 -8.56 -11.14
CA LEU A 164 3.15 -8.53 -10.01
C LEU A 164 2.68 -9.46 -8.89
N GLY A 165 1.42 -9.36 -8.48
CA GLY A 165 0.87 -10.17 -7.40
C GLY A 165 0.87 -11.67 -7.71
N LYS A 166 0.49 -12.06 -8.94
CA LYS A 166 0.52 -13.46 -9.38
C LYS A 166 1.94 -14.04 -9.41
N ALA A 167 2.92 -13.26 -9.86
CA ALA A 167 4.31 -13.68 -9.89
C ALA A 167 4.87 -13.84 -8.48
N LEU A 168 4.69 -12.81 -7.64
CA LEU A 168 5.17 -12.78 -6.28
C LEU A 168 4.54 -13.86 -5.39
N ALA A 169 3.25 -14.17 -5.60
CA ALA A 169 2.58 -15.26 -4.88
C ALA A 169 3.21 -16.63 -5.15
N LYS A 170 3.70 -16.87 -6.38
CA LYS A 170 4.39 -18.11 -6.74
C LYS A 170 5.81 -18.16 -6.19
N GLU A 171 6.51 -17.03 -6.22
CA GLU A 171 7.89 -16.91 -5.75
C GLU A 171 7.97 -17.05 -4.23
N GLU A 172 7.07 -16.39 -3.51
CA GLU A 172 7.12 -16.30 -2.04
C GLU A 172 6.22 -17.31 -1.30
N GLY A 173 5.40 -18.07 -2.03
CA GLY A 173 4.58 -19.14 -1.44
C GLY A 173 5.39 -20.14 -0.62
N PRO A 174 6.54 -20.66 -1.11
CA PRO A 174 7.42 -21.54 -0.33
C PRO A 174 7.98 -20.90 0.95
N SER A 175 8.05 -19.57 1.01
CA SER A 175 8.46 -18.81 2.19
C SER A 175 7.33 -18.59 3.21
N GLY A 176 6.12 -19.14 2.99
CA GLY A 176 4.96 -18.99 3.88
C GLY A 176 4.26 -17.63 3.76
N ILE A 177 4.52 -16.90 2.67
CA ILE A 177 3.94 -15.59 2.38
C ILE A 177 2.79 -15.75 1.38
N THR A 178 1.65 -15.14 1.66
CA THR A 178 0.55 -15.07 0.69
C THR A 178 0.46 -13.69 0.08
N VAL A 179 0.22 -13.64 -1.24
CA VAL A 179 0.01 -12.40 -1.98
C VAL A 179 -1.34 -12.49 -2.70
N ASN A 180 -2.20 -11.50 -2.47
CA ASN A 180 -3.52 -11.39 -3.07
C ASN A 180 -3.69 -10.04 -3.76
N VAL A 181 -4.54 -10.00 -4.79
CA VAL A 181 -4.82 -8.80 -5.58
C VAL A 181 -6.33 -8.60 -5.68
#